data_8690dc5418d36be67f954226f4e786a8
#
_entry.id   8690dc5418d36be67f954226f4e786a8
#
_cell.length_a   1.000
_cell.length_b   1.000
_cell.length_c   1.000
_cell.angle_alpha   90.00
_cell.angle_beta   90.00
_cell.angle_gamma   90.00
#
_symmetry.space_group_name_H-M   'P 1'
#
loop_
_entity.id
_entity.type
_entity.pdbx_description
1 polymer ?
#
loop_
_entity_poly.entity_id
_entity_poly.type
_entity_poly.pdbx_seq_one_letter_code
_entity_poly.pdbx_strand_id
1 'polypeptide(L)'
;MGAYTVCVYAICKNEKKFAARWMDSMREADRVIVLDTGSDDGTPEALSALGAEVTTETVSPWRFDTARNRSLALVPEDADICVCTDLDETFRPGWREAVERAWQSGAQRLRYRYTWSFNPDGSEGVVFWIDKIHARHGFRWVNPVHEVLAHDGPCPTAFAEGVQLDHHPDAGKSRAQYLPLLELAVREDPHNDRNMHYLGREYLFAGNWQACADTLRRHLAMPEAAWADERCASMRFLARAERMLGHEAAAEQWHLRACAEAPHLREPWLDYARFLYRREDFDGMVFLARKALSIGERPRSYICEADAWGYLPYDLLALGLFYTGRRRESLEAAREAARLAPYDDRLRDNVQKIEKAM
;
A
#
# COMPACT_ATOMS: atom_id res chain seq x y z
N MET A 1 8.86 -2.48 -33.77
CA MET A 1 7.67 -1.80 -33.19
C MET A 1 6.81 -2.86 -32.54
N GLY A 2 6.31 -2.60 -31.35
CA GLY A 2 5.37 -3.50 -30.66
C GLY A 2 4.05 -3.61 -31.42
N ALA A 3 3.19 -4.54 -30.99
CA ALA A 3 1.87 -4.73 -31.60
C ALA A 3 0.88 -3.61 -31.22
N TYR A 4 1.20 -2.82 -30.21
CA TYR A 4 0.35 -1.77 -29.62
C TYR A 4 1.14 -0.47 -29.44
N THR A 5 0.43 0.67 -29.49
CA THR A 5 0.97 1.98 -29.11
C THR A 5 0.87 2.15 -27.59
N VAL A 6 2.01 2.14 -26.90
CA VAL A 6 2.10 2.22 -25.42
C VAL A 6 2.57 3.62 -25.03
N CYS A 7 1.73 4.35 -24.29
CA CYS A 7 2.03 5.69 -23.78
C CYS A 7 2.12 5.69 -22.25
N VAL A 8 3.26 6.11 -21.71
CA VAL A 8 3.40 6.41 -20.28
C VAL A 8 2.92 7.83 -20.03
N TYR A 9 2.16 8.04 -18.96
CA TYR A 9 1.78 9.39 -18.53
C TYR A 9 1.95 9.56 -17.02
N ALA A 10 2.32 10.76 -16.61
CA ALA A 10 2.61 11.08 -15.22
C ALA A 10 2.21 12.52 -14.87
N ILE A 11 2.06 12.78 -13.59
CA ILE A 11 2.05 14.14 -13.02
C ILE A 11 3.33 14.31 -12.20
N CYS A 12 3.88 15.52 -12.16
CA CYS A 12 5.03 15.81 -11.30
C CYS A 12 4.98 17.20 -10.67
N LYS A 13 5.74 17.37 -9.58
CA LYS A 13 6.07 18.66 -9.00
C LYS A 13 7.33 18.54 -8.15
N ASN A 14 8.39 19.27 -8.53
CA ASN A 14 9.67 19.32 -7.81
C ASN A 14 10.31 17.94 -7.62
N GLU A 15 10.51 17.22 -8.73
CA GLU A 15 10.98 15.84 -8.75
C GLU A 15 12.21 15.63 -9.66
N LYS A 16 12.97 16.69 -9.95
CA LYS A 16 14.15 16.65 -10.83
C LYS A 16 15.13 15.52 -10.50
N LYS A 17 15.31 15.21 -9.22
CA LYS A 17 16.22 14.15 -8.76
C LYS A 17 15.82 12.74 -9.23
N PHE A 18 14.56 12.52 -9.58
CA PHE A 18 14.06 11.24 -10.07
C PHE A 18 14.03 11.13 -11.59
N ALA A 19 14.06 12.27 -12.31
CA ALA A 19 13.81 12.36 -13.75
C ALA A 19 14.66 11.38 -14.58
N ALA A 20 15.98 11.31 -14.34
CA ALA A 20 16.87 10.46 -15.13
C ALA A 20 16.57 8.96 -14.93
N ARG A 21 16.42 8.51 -13.68
CA ARG A 21 16.13 7.11 -13.35
C ARG A 21 14.75 6.69 -13.86
N TRP A 22 13.76 7.55 -13.68
CA TRP A 22 12.40 7.32 -14.15
C TRP A 22 12.36 7.19 -15.68
N MET A 23 12.89 8.17 -16.42
CA MET A 23 12.95 8.15 -17.87
C MET A 23 13.70 6.92 -18.42
N ASP A 24 14.79 6.50 -17.77
CA ASP A 24 15.52 5.28 -18.16
C ASP A 24 14.63 4.04 -18.07
N SER A 25 13.78 3.94 -17.06
CA SER A 25 12.85 2.80 -16.88
C SER A 25 11.63 2.87 -17.81
N MET A 26 11.28 4.06 -18.34
CA MET A 26 10.14 4.26 -19.22
C MET A 26 10.50 4.17 -20.73
N ARG A 27 11.78 3.95 -21.09
CA ARG A 27 12.27 3.93 -22.47
C ARG A 27 11.66 2.84 -23.35
N GLU A 28 11.01 1.84 -22.78
CA GLU A 28 10.30 0.80 -23.53
C GLU A 28 8.94 1.30 -24.08
N ALA A 29 8.42 2.43 -23.60
CA ALA A 29 7.21 3.06 -24.12
C ALA A 29 7.47 3.76 -25.47
N ASP A 30 6.42 3.91 -26.30
CA ASP A 30 6.50 4.68 -27.53
C ASP A 30 6.51 6.19 -27.26
N ARG A 31 5.80 6.63 -26.22
CA ARG A 31 5.74 8.03 -25.78
C ARG A 31 5.71 8.13 -24.27
N VAL A 32 6.35 9.19 -23.76
CA VAL A 32 6.35 9.54 -22.34
C VAL A 32 5.85 10.97 -22.19
N ILE A 33 4.71 11.14 -21.53
CA ILE A 33 3.96 12.38 -21.44
C ILE A 33 3.85 12.80 -19.98
N VAL A 34 4.22 14.03 -19.66
CA VAL A 34 4.24 14.51 -18.26
C VAL A 34 3.48 15.82 -18.14
N LEU A 35 2.56 15.87 -17.20
CA LEU A 35 1.97 17.12 -16.73
C LEU A 35 2.75 17.61 -15.51
N ASP A 36 3.55 18.64 -15.70
CA ASP A 36 4.16 19.37 -14.60
C ASP A 36 3.15 20.32 -13.93
N THR A 37 2.98 20.19 -12.62
CA THR A 37 1.96 20.95 -11.87
C THR A 37 2.51 22.20 -11.18
N GLY A 38 3.61 22.74 -11.72
CA GLY A 38 4.25 23.98 -11.29
C GLY A 38 5.51 23.75 -10.46
N SER A 39 6.48 23.05 -11.04
CA SER A 39 7.83 22.88 -10.48
C SER A 39 8.64 24.18 -10.60
N ASP A 40 9.54 24.38 -9.66
CA ASP A 40 10.52 25.48 -9.63
C ASP A 40 11.98 25.01 -9.46
N ASP A 41 12.21 23.68 -9.51
CA ASP A 41 13.52 23.05 -9.33
C ASP A 41 14.22 22.65 -10.65
N GLY A 42 13.59 22.94 -11.80
CA GLY A 42 14.06 22.53 -13.13
C GLY A 42 13.66 21.10 -13.53
N THR A 43 12.59 20.55 -12.93
CA THR A 43 12.03 19.25 -13.32
C THR A 43 11.58 19.24 -14.79
N PRO A 44 10.79 20.21 -15.32
CA PRO A 44 10.33 20.20 -16.70
C PRO A 44 11.45 20.16 -17.72
N GLU A 45 12.49 20.98 -17.51
CA GLU A 45 13.66 21.07 -18.40
C GLU A 45 14.44 19.74 -18.41
N ALA A 46 14.61 19.13 -17.23
CA ALA A 46 15.31 17.86 -17.09
C ALA A 46 14.57 16.73 -17.83
N LEU A 47 13.24 16.63 -17.69
CA LEU A 47 12.41 15.65 -18.36
C LEU A 47 12.39 15.85 -19.88
N SER A 48 12.24 17.08 -20.36
CA SER A 48 12.25 17.41 -21.78
C SER A 48 13.60 17.08 -22.43
N ALA A 49 14.70 17.36 -21.74
CA ALA A 49 16.05 17.03 -22.22
C ALA A 49 16.28 15.50 -22.32
N LEU A 50 15.53 14.70 -21.57
CA LEU A 50 15.55 13.23 -21.63
C LEU A 50 14.54 12.65 -22.62
N GLY A 51 13.75 13.48 -23.32
CA GLY A 51 12.83 13.06 -24.37
C GLY A 51 11.37 12.94 -23.95
N ALA A 52 10.98 13.36 -22.74
CA ALA A 52 9.58 13.42 -22.34
C ALA A 52 8.87 14.61 -23.02
N GLU A 53 7.58 14.42 -23.32
CA GLU A 53 6.67 15.47 -23.75
C GLU A 53 6.08 16.14 -22.50
N VAL A 54 6.57 17.33 -22.14
CA VAL A 54 6.20 18.00 -20.91
C VAL A 54 5.26 19.18 -21.18
N THR A 55 4.15 19.22 -20.46
CA THR A 55 3.23 20.35 -20.39
C THR A 55 3.19 20.86 -18.96
N THR A 56 3.29 22.17 -18.76
CA THR A 56 3.19 22.77 -17.42
C THR A 56 1.84 23.43 -17.25
N GLU A 57 1.10 23.05 -16.19
CA GLU A 57 -0.21 23.62 -15.86
C GLU A 57 -0.45 23.60 -14.35
N THR A 58 -0.82 24.72 -13.76
CA THR A 58 -1.20 24.79 -12.35
C THR A 58 -2.60 24.24 -12.13
N VAL A 59 -2.72 23.27 -11.19
CA VAL A 59 -4.01 22.72 -10.75
C VAL A 59 -4.44 23.40 -9.46
N SER A 60 -5.55 24.15 -9.50
CA SER A 60 -6.10 24.86 -8.34
C SER A 60 -7.63 24.76 -8.34
N PRO A 61 -8.28 24.39 -7.22
CA PRO A 61 -7.65 23.82 -6.01
C PRO A 61 -6.93 22.49 -6.32
N TRP A 62 -5.91 22.16 -5.51
CA TRP A 62 -5.16 20.93 -5.73
C TRP A 62 -6.00 19.69 -5.47
N ARG A 63 -5.97 18.77 -6.46
CA ARG A 63 -6.59 17.43 -6.38
C ARG A 63 -5.79 16.48 -7.27
N PHE A 64 -5.49 15.30 -6.79
CA PHE A 64 -4.76 14.30 -7.58
C PHE A 64 -5.57 13.79 -8.77
N ASP A 65 -6.86 13.48 -8.59
CA ASP A 65 -7.74 13.03 -9.67
C ASP A 65 -7.81 14.05 -10.82
N THR A 66 -7.93 15.33 -10.50
CA THR A 66 -7.96 16.41 -11.51
C THR A 66 -6.64 16.48 -12.26
N ALA A 67 -5.51 16.46 -11.56
CA ALA A 67 -4.20 16.49 -12.20
C ALA A 67 -3.97 15.27 -13.10
N ARG A 68 -4.32 14.06 -12.62
CA ARG A 68 -4.17 12.83 -13.42
C ARG A 68 -5.11 12.78 -14.63
N ASN A 69 -6.35 13.29 -14.52
CA ASN A 69 -7.26 13.39 -15.66
C ASN A 69 -6.74 14.38 -16.72
N ARG A 70 -6.14 15.50 -16.30
CA ARG A 70 -5.49 16.43 -17.23
C ARG A 70 -4.28 15.79 -17.90
N SER A 71 -3.46 15.06 -17.16
CA SER A 71 -2.33 14.31 -17.71
C SER A 71 -2.79 13.23 -18.69
N LEU A 72 -3.85 12.47 -18.36
CA LEU A 72 -4.45 11.48 -19.26
C LEU A 72 -5.00 12.12 -20.56
N ALA A 73 -5.57 13.33 -20.46
CA ALA A 73 -6.06 14.06 -21.64
C ALA A 73 -4.97 14.47 -22.62
N LEU A 74 -3.71 14.54 -22.20
CA LEU A 74 -2.56 14.79 -23.08
C LEU A 74 -2.13 13.55 -23.86
N VAL A 75 -2.54 12.35 -23.44
CA VAL A 75 -2.23 11.10 -24.17
C VAL A 75 -3.02 11.09 -25.49
N PRO A 76 -2.37 10.77 -26.63
CA PRO A 76 -3.05 10.70 -27.91
C PRO A 76 -4.27 9.80 -27.94
N GLU A 77 -5.26 10.19 -28.75
CA GLU A 77 -6.52 9.44 -28.87
C GLU A 77 -6.33 8.04 -29.48
N ASP A 78 -5.27 7.85 -30.26
CA ASP A 78 -4.91 6.60 -30.94
C ASP A 78 -3.95 5.70 -30.12
N ALA A 79 -3.68 6.05 -28.86
CA ALA A 79 -2.93 5.18 -27.96
C ALA A 79 -3.78 3.95 -27.59
N ASP A 80 -3.17 2.76 -27.65
CA ASP A 80 -3.83 1.51 -27.27
C ASP A 80 -3.77 1.30 -25.77
N ILE A 81 -2.60 1.53 -25.16
CA ILE A 81 -2.30 1.23 -23.77
C ILE A 81 -1.73 2.48 -23.08
N CYS A 82 -2.39 2.91 -22.04
CA CYS A 82 -1.96 3.99 -21.14
C CYS A 82 -1.36 3.40 -19.86
N VAL A 83 -0.19 3.87 -19.49
CA VAL A 83 0.54 3.43 -18.29
C VAL A 83 0.74 4.64 -17.37
N CYS A 84 0.03 4.70 -16.25
CA CYS A 84 0.21 5.77 -15.28
C CYS A 84 1.28 5.41 -14.25
N THR A 85 2.22 6.31 -14.02
CA THR A 85 3.27 6.17 -13.00
C THR A 85 3.53 7.50 -12.31
N ASP A 86 4.23 7.44 -11.17
CA ASP A 86 4.82 8.59 -10.49
C ASP A 86 6.34 8.62 -10.75
N LEU A 87 7.00 9.78 -10.64
CA LEU A 87 8.43 9.90 -10.98
C LEU A 87 9.36 9.16 -9.99
N ASP A 88 8.86 8.82 -8.82
CA ASP A 88 9.56 8.01 -7.84
C ASP A 88 9.31 6.49 -8.00
N GLU A 89 8.66 6.09 -9.12
CA GLU A 89 8.41 4.70 -9.47
C GLU A 89 9.28 4.28 -10.68
N THR A 90 9.74 3.02 -10.72
CA THR A 90 10.53 2.50 -11.85
C THR A 90 10.08 1.10 -12.23
N PHE A 91 9.84 0.86 -13.53
CA PHE A 91 9.62 -0.49 -14.03
C PHE A 91 10.92 -1.28 -14.11
N ARG A 92 10.83 -2.57 -13.88
CA ARG A 92 11.90 -3.52 -14.21
C ARG A 92 11.94 -3.78 -15.72
N PRO A 93 13.13 -3.99 -16.33
CA PRO A 93 13.26 -4.23 -17.78
C PRO A 93 12.39 -5.37 -18.29
N GLY A 94 11.89 -5.24 -19.52
CA GLY A 94 11.00 -6.22 -20.16
C GLY A 94 9.51 -6.04 -19.81
N TRP A 95 9.16 -4.95 -19.11
CA TRP A 95 7.79 -4.68 -18.71
C TRP A 95 6.84 -4.52 -19.91
N ARG A 96 7.28 -3.88 -21.00
CA ARG A 96 6.46 -3.68 -22.19
C ARG A 96 6.02 -5.00 -22.81
N GLU A 97 6.95 -5.92 -23.02
CA GLU A 97 6.62 -7.23 -23.59
C GLU A 97 5.61 -7.99 -22.72
N ALA A 98 5.77 -7.92 -21.39
CA ALA A 98 4.84 -8.54 -20.45
C ALA A 98 3.46 -7.86 -20.47
N VAL A 99 3.39 -6.53 -20.61
CA VAL A 99 2.15 -5.77 -20.80
C VAL A 99 1.45 -6.19 -22.10
N GLU A 100 2.14 -6.17 -23.23
CA GLU A 100 1.55 -6.53 -24.53
C GLU A 100 1.03 -7.97 -24.54
N ARG A 101 1.75 -8.90 -23.94
CA ARG A 101 1.33 -10.31 -23.81
C ARG A 101 0.03 -10.44 -22.99
N ALA A 102 -0.07 -9.73 -21.87
CA ALA A 102 -1.27 -9.73 -21.05
C ALA A 102 -2.46 -9.03 -21.77
N TRP A 103 -2.17 -7.99 -22.56
CA TRP A 103 -3.17 -7.23 -23.32
C TRP A 103 -3.85 -8.04 -24.43
N GLN A 104 -3.14 -8.99 -25.04
CA GLN A 104 -3.69 -9.90 -26.05
C GLN A 104 -4.89 -10.73 -25.58
N SER A 105 -5.10 -10.85 -24.27
CA SER A 105 -6.29 -11.51 -23.71
C SER A 105 -7.61 -10.75 -23.91
N GLY A 106 -7.58 -9.54 -24.52
CA GLY A 106 -8.72 -8.63 -24.64
C GLY A 106 -8.98 -7.81 -23.39
N ALA A 107 -7.98 -7.69 -22.53
CA ALA A 107 -8.06 -6.87 -21.33
C ALA A 107 -8.14 -5.37 -21.68
N GLN A 108 -8.85 -4.63 -20.86
CA GLN A 108 -8.89 -3.16 -20.89
C GLN A 108 -8.18 -2.55 -19.68
N ARG A 109 -7.84 -3.36 -18.68
CA ARG A 109 -7.08 -3.00 -17.49
C ARG A 109 -6.15 -4.15 -17.13
N LEU A 110 -4.93 -3.82 -16.65
CA LEU A 110 -3.99 -4.81 -16.15
C LEU A 110 -3.69 -4.59 -14.69
N ARG A 111 -3.67 -5.70 -13.94
CA ARG A 111 -3.14 -5.74 -12.57
C ARG A 111 -1.74 -6.31 -12.62
N TYR A 112 -0.82 -5.66 -11.91
CA TYR A 112 0.58 -6.02 -11.89
C TYR A 112 1.21 -5.82 -10.53
N ARG A 113 2.38 -6.41 -10.33
CA ARG A 113 3.09 -6.42 -9.06
C ARG A 113 3.72 -5.05 -8.78
N TYR A 114 3.52 -4.57 -7.55
CA TYR A 114 4.03 -3.29 -7.08
C TYR A 114 4.79 -3.46 -5.78
N THR A 115 6.07 -3.08 -5.77
CA THR A 115 6.89 -3.02 -4.56
C THR A 115 6.78 -1.62 -3.98
N TRP A 116 5.97 -1.47 -2.93
CA TRP A 116 5.75 -0.19 -2.26
C TRP A 116 6.97 0.26 -1.45
N SER A 117 7.70 -0.67 -0.85
CA SER A 117 8.88 -0.36 -0.04
C SER A 117 9.91 -1.46 -0.09
N PHE A 118 11.15 -1.10 0.20
CA PHE A 118 12.27 -2.02 0.36
C PHE A 118 12.73 -2.03 1.82
N ASN A 119 13.26 -3.16 2.27
CA ASN A 119 13.92 -3.32 3.55
C ASN A 119 15.33 -2.71 3.49
N PRO A 120 15.98 -2.46 4.65
CA PRO A 120 17.34 -1.88 4.68
C PRO A 120 18.41 -2.70 3.95
N ASP A 121 18.20 -4.00 3.76
CA ASP A 121 19.09 -4.91 3.01
C ASP A 121 18.79 -4.94 1.51
N GLY A 122 17.85 -4.12 1.03
CA GLY A 122 17.43 -4.07 -0.37
C GLY A 122 16.42 -5.15 -0.78
N SER A 123 16.05 -6.05 0.12
CA SER A 123 14.96 -7.00 -0.13
C SER A 123 13.60 -6.29 -0.16
N GLU A 124 12.63 -6.91 -0.84
CA GLU A 124 11.28 -6.33 -0.94
C GLU A 124 10.57 -6.36 0.42
N GLY A 125 10.01 -5.21 0.79
CA GLY A 125 9.20 -5.04 1.99
C GLY A 125 7.71 -5.24 1.71
N VAL A 126 6.97 -4.13 1.59
CA VAL A 126 5.54 -4.16 1.27
C VAL A 126 5.33 -4.35 -0.22
N VAL A 127 4.62 -5.40 -0.60
CA VAL A 127 4.30 -5.73 -1.99
C VAL A 127 2.82 -6.05 -2.12
N PHE A 128 2.18 -5.49 -3.16
CA PHE A 128 0.79 -5.78 -3.51
C PHE A 128 0.55 -5.60 -5.02
N TRP A 129 -0.67 -5.78 -5.48
CA TRP A 129 -1.02 -5.63 -6.90
C TRP A 129 -1.79 -4.33 -7.10
N ILE A 130 -1.41 -3.57 -8.14
CA ILE A 130 -2.06 -2.32 -8.56
C ILE A 130 -2.55 -2.43 -10.01
N ASP A 131 -3.35 -1.46 -10.45
CA ASP A 131 -4.04 -1.49 -11.73
C ASP A 131 -4.01 -0.14 -12.48
N LYS A 132 -2.82 0.49 -12.56
CA LYS A 132 -2.60 1.78 -13.25
C LYS A 132 -2.29 1.63 -14.76
N ILE A 133 -2.46 0.43 -15.38
CA ILE A 133 -2.31 0.19 -16.83
C ILE A 133 -3.70 -0.08 -17.39
N HIS A 134 -4.10 0.72 -18.41
CA HIS A 134 -5.48 0.71 -18.92
C HIS A 134 -5.59 1.16 -20.37
N ALA A 135 -6.73 0.88 -21.02
CA ALA A 135 -7.05 1.40 -22.34
C ALA A 135 -7.18 2.94 -22.32
N ARG A 136 -6.94 3.58 -23.48
CA ARG A 136 -7.02 5.04 -23.61
C ARG A 136 -8.42 5.59 -23.29
N HIS A 137 -9.47 4.86 -23.66
CA HIS A 137 -10.86 5.32 -23.58
C HIS A 137 -11.64 4.61 -22.44
N GLY A 138 -12.67 5.28 -21.96
CA GLY A 138 -13.58 4.74 -20.93
C GLY A 138 -13.09 4.88 -19.50
N PHE A 139 -11.88 5.41 -19.29
CA PHE A 139 -11.28 5.56 -17.96
C PHE A 139 -11.20 7.00 -17.51
N ARG A 140 -11.38 7.22 -16.21
CA ARG A 140 -11.12 8.48 -15.52
C ARG A 140 -10.61 8.23 -14.11
N TRP A 141 -9.82 9.14 -13.61
CA TRP A 141 -9.39 9.17 -12.21
C TRP A 141 -10.46 9.82 -11.35
N VAL A 142 -10.72 9.23 -10.20
CA VAL A 142 -11.69 9.71 -9.21
C VAL A 142 -11.05 9.72 -7.83
N ASN A 143 -11.57 10.55 -6.96
CA ASN A 143 -11.15 10.88 -5.59
C ASN A 143 -9.98 11.88 -5.53
N PRO A 144 -10.11 12.91 -4.69
CA PRO A 144 -9.10 13.98 -4.57
C PRO A 144 -7.72 13.49 -4.08
N VAL A 145 -7.69 12.35 -3.39
CA VAL A 145 -6.49 11.66 -2.91
C VAL A 145 -6.77 10.16 -2.83
N HIS A 146 -5.74 9.32 -2.87
CA HIS A 146 -5.87 7.87 -3.03
C HIS A 146 -6.76 7.53 -4.25
N GLU A 147 -6.55 8.28 -5.29
CA GLU A 147 -7.29 8.23 -6.53
C GLU A 147 -7.23 6.85 -7.18
N VAL A 148 -8.32 6.48 -7.81
CA VAL A 148 -8.45 5.21 -8.52
C VAL A 148 -8.96 5.44 -9.93
N LEU A 149 -8.62 4.53 -10.84
CA LEU A 149 -9.18 4.48 -12.18
C LEU A 149 -10.60 3.91 -12.14
N ALA A 150 -11.58 4.76 -12.40
CA ALA A 150 -12.97 4.34 -12.64
C ALA A 150 -13.18 4.05 -14.13
N HIS A 151 -14.06 3.12 -14.42
CA HIS A 151 -14.53 2.77 -15.76
C HIS A 151 -16.04 2.62 -15.78
N ASP A 152 -16.68 3.14 -16.81
CA ASP A 152 -18.14 3.06 -16.93
C ASP A 152 -18.53 1.71 -17.58
N GLY A 153 -19.09 0.81 -16.78
CA GLY A 153 -19.50 -0.52 -17.21
C GLY A 153 -18.48 -1.64 -16.98
N PRO A 154 -18.67 -2.81 -17.58
CA PRO A 154 -17.75 -3.94 -17.44
C PRO A 154 -16.34 -3.59 -17.94
N CYS A 155 -15.32 -3.91 -17.15
CA CYS A 155 -13.93 -3.67 -17.49
C CYS A 155 -13.16 -4.99 -17.43
N PRO A 156 -12.91 -5.66 -18.58
CA PRO A 156 -12.08 -6.85 -18.62
C PRO A 156 -10.68 -6.55 -18.04
N THR A 157 -10.35 -7.25 -16.97
CA THR A 157 -9.09 -7.06 -16.24
C THR A 157 -8.28 -8.35 -16.27
N ALA A 158 -7.00 -8.26 -16.62
CA ALA A 158 -6.07 -9.39 -16.59
C ALA A 158 -4.89 -9.11 -15.66
N PHE A 159 -4.19 -10.18 -15.25
CA PHE A 159 -2.95 -10.08 -14.51
C PHE A 159 -1.76 -10.08 -15.49
N ALA A 160 -0.93 -9.06 -15.40
CA ALA A 160 0.31 -8.96 -16.15
C ALA A 160 1.47 -9.55 -15.33
N GLU A 161 1.55 -10.88 -15.34
CA GLU A 161 2.66 -11.59 -14.71
C GLU A 161 3.98 -11.19 -15.39
N GLY A 162 4.98 -10.87 -14.60
CA GLY A 162 6.28 -10.36 -15.09
C GLY A 162 6.39 -8.84 -15.19
N VAL A 163 5.28 -8.09 -15.06
CA VAL A 163 5.34 -6.64 -14.86
C VAL A 163 5.54 -6.33 -13.39
N GLN A 164 6.59 -5.57 -13.10
CA GLN A 164 6.86 -5.08 -11.74
C GLN A 164 7.27 -3.63 -11.75
N LEU A 165 6.62 -2.85 -10.90
CA LEU A 165 6.89 -1.45 -10.63
C LEU A 165 7.44 -1.31 -9.21
N ASP A 166 8.60 -0.71 -9.07
CA ASP A 166 9.29 -0.49 -7.79
C ASP A 166 9.17 0.98 -7.40
N HIS A 167 8.70 1.26 -6.17
CA HIS A 167 8.55 2.60 -5.64
C HIS A 167 9.75 2.96 -4.75
N HIS A 168 10.28 4.16 -4.97
CA HIS A 168 11.45 4.71 -4.26
C HIS A 168 11.08 6.05 -3.63
N PRO A 169 10.38 6.03 -2.49
CA PRO A 169 9.73 7.21 -1.93
C PRO A 169 10.71 8.33 -1.60
N ASP A 170 10.24 9.55 -1.78
CA ASP A 170 10.95 10.74 -1.30
C ASP A 170 10.66 10.94 0.19
N ALA A 171 11.65 10.65 1.04
CA ALA A 171 11.55 10.87 2.48
C ALA A 171 11.32 12.36 2.86
N GLY A 172 11.60 13.29 1.96
CA GLY A 172 11.38 14.72 2.16
C GLY A 172 9.96 15.21 1.85
N LYS A 173 9.12 14.40 1.20
CA LYS A 173 7.75 14.80 0.87
C LYS A 173 6.83 14.76 2.09
N SER A 174 6.20 15.90 2.38
CA SER A 174 5.19 16.01 3.44
C SER A 174 3.87 15.36 3.01
N ARG A 175 3.26 14.60 3.94
CA ARG A 175 1.89 14.04 3.79
C ARG A 175 0.80 14.99 4.32
N ALA A 176 1.15 16.19 4.75
CA ALA A 176 0.20 17.13 5.40
C ALA A 176 -1.04 17.45 4.56
N GLN A 177 -0.94 17.34 3.24
CA GLN A 177 -2.08 17.56 2.32
C GLN A 177 -3.10 16.40 2.30
N TYR A 178 -2.78 15.21 2.81
CA TYR A 178 -3.64 14.03 2.68
C TYR A 178 -4.89 14.13 3.54
N LEU A 179 -4.76 14.55 4.80
CA LEU A 179 -5.90 14.66 5.70
C LEU A 179 -6.98 15.63 5.20
N PRO A 180 -6.67 16.88 4.80
CA PRO A 180 -7.68 17.78 4.23
C PRO A 180 -8.35 17.25 2.95
N LEU A 181 -7.60 16.55 2.09
CA LEU A 181 -8.14 15.97 0.87
C LEU A 181 -9.04 14.76 1.15
N LEU A 182 -8.75 13.95 2.18
CA LEU A 182 -9.63 12.87 2.60
C LEU A 182 -10.91 13.40 3.26
N GLU A 183 -10.82 14.44 4.07
CA GLU A 183 -12.01 15.13 4.59
C GLU A 183 -12.88 15.69 3.47
N LEU A 184 -12.26 16.23 2.41
CA LEU A 184 -12.96 16.67 1.21
C LEU A 184 -13.62 15.50 0.50
N ALA A 185 -12.89 14.40 0.27
CA ALA A 185 -13.40 13.20 -0.40
C ALA A 185 -14.64 12.62 0.28
N VAL A 186 -14.63 12.52 1.62
CA VAL A 186 -15.77 12.04 2.41
C VAL A 186 -16.95 13.01 2.40
N ARG A 187 -16.70 14.34 2.28
CA ARG A 187 -17.79 15.32 2.12
C ARG A 187 -18.44 15.25 0.74
N GLU A 188 -17.64 15.04 -0.32
CA GLU A 188 -18.14 14.96 -1.69
C GLU A 188 -18.92 13.66 -1.93
N ASP A 189 -18.43 12.55 -1.38
CA ASP A 189 -19.06 11.24 -1.49
C ASP A 189 -19.08 10.53 -0.12
N PRO A 190 -20.12 10.77 0.71
CA PRO A 190 -20.25 10.16 2.02
C PRO A 190 -20.57 8.65 1.99
N HIS A 191 -20.90 8.09 0.81
CA HIS A 191 -21.15 6.68 0.58
C HIS A 191 -19.92 5.90 0.10
N ASN A 192 -18.79 6.56 -0.08
CA ASN A 192 -17.54 5.92 -0.47
C ASN A 192 -16.86 5.32 0.77
N ASP A 193 -17.04 4.03 0.98
CA ASP A 193 -16.49 3.25 2.09
C ASP A 193 -14.96 3.32 2.12
N ARG A 194 -14.31 3.20 0.97
CA ARG A 194 -12.85 3.27 0.85
C ARG A 194 -12.30 4.62 1.33
N ASN A 195 -12.91 5.75 0.94
CA ASN A 195 -12.51 7.07 1.41
C ASN A 195 -12.71 7.22 2.93
N MET A 196 -13.79 6.66 3.45
CA MET A 196 -14.07 6.64 4.89
C MET A 196 -13.03 5.82 5.67
N HIS A 197 -12.65 4.64 5.14
CA HIS A 197 -11.56 3.83 5.69
C HIS A 197 -10.24 4.61 5.73
N TYR A 198 -9.84 5.21 4.61
CA TYR A 198 -8.59 5.98 4.53
C TYR A 198 -8.59 7.20 5.44
N LEU A 199 -9.71 7.92 5.58
CA LEU A 199 -9.84 9.04 6.51
C LEU A 199 -9.62 8.59 7.96
N GLY A 200 -10.25 7.50 8.36
CA GLY A 200 -10.05 6.93 9.70
C GLY A 200 -8.60 6.52 9.96
N ARG A 201 -7.95 5.91 8.96
CA ARG A 201 -6.54 5.55 9.02
C ARG A 201 -5.62 6.79 9.12
N GLU A 202 -5.90 7.85 8.38
CA GLU A 202 -5.10 9.06 8.42
C GLU A 202 -5.25 9.80 9.76
N TYR A 203 -6.44 9.82 10.36
CA TYR A 203 -6.62 10.29 11.73
C TYR A 203 -5.81 9.47 12.74
N LEU A 204 -5.70 8.15 12.57
CA LEU A 204 -4.84 7.30 13.41
C LEU A 204 -3.37 7.74 13.31
N PHE A 205 -2.86 7.97 12.10
CA PHE A 205 -1.47 8.39 11.87
C PHE A 205 -1.20 9.79 12.39
N ALA A 206 -2.21 10.68 12.36
CA ALA A 206 -2.15 12.01 12.94
C ALA A 206 -2.28 12.02 14.49
N GLY A 207 -2.51 10.87 15.14
CA GLY A 207 -2.74 10.78 16.58
C GLY A 207 -4.09 11.32 17.05
N ASN A 208 -5.01 11.58 16.13
CA ASN A 208 -6.37 12.03 16.47
C ASN A 208 -7.27 10.81 16.72
N TRP A 209 -7.09 10.22 17.91
CA TRP A 209 -7.71 8.95 18.28
C TRP A 209 -9.23 9.00 18.28
N GLN A 210 -9.83 10.12 18.75
CA GLN A 210 -11.28 10.25 18.80
C GLN A 210 -11.87 10.34 17.38
N ALA A 211 -11.32 11.19 16.52
CA ALA A 211 -11.77 11.30 15.12
C ALA A 211 -11.57 9.98 14.36
N CYS A 212 -10.47 9.27 14.61
CA CYS A 212 -10.24 7.93 14.08
C CYS A 212 -11.36 6.98 14.49
N ALA A 213 -11.65 6.90 15.79
CA ALA A 213 -12.67 5.98 16.31
C ALA A 213 -14.06 6.27 15.73
N ASP A 214 -14.45 7.55 15.69
CA ASP A 214 -15.76 7.95 15.17
C ASP A 214 -15.89 7.69 13.67
N THR A 215 -14.85 7.99 12.90
CA THR A 215 -14.82 7.76 11.45
C THR A 215 -14.87 6.26 11.12
N LEU A 216 -14.08 5.43 11.81
CA LEU A 216 -14.06 3.99 11.54
C LEU A 216 -15.33 3.28 12.01
N ARG A 217 -16.00 3.73 13.06
CA ARG A 217 -17.33 3.23 13.41
C ARG A 217 -18.36 3.54 12.34
N ARG A 218 -18.29 4.75 11.73
CA ARG A 218 -19.14 5.10 10.57
C ARG A 218 -18.85 4.18 9.39
N HIS A 219 -17.58 4.00 9.01
CA HIS A 219 -17.17 3.07 7.95
C HIS A 219 -17.77 1.67 8.17
N LEU A 220 -17.61 1.09 9.38
CA LEU A 220 -18.10 -0.25 9.69
C LEU A 220 -19.64 -0.38 9.68
N ALA A 221 -20.36 0.74 9.78
CA ALA A 221 -21.82 0.80 9.70
C ALA A 221 -22.34 1.06 8.27
N MET A 222 -21.48 1.36 7.31
CA MET A 222 -21.87 1.62 5.92
C MET A 222 -22.31 0.32 5.22
N PRO A 223 -23.44 0.31 4.50
CA PRO A 223 -23.84 -0.84 3.69
C PRO A 223 -22.84 -1.16 2.57
N GLU A 224 -22.17 -0.15 2.05
CA GLU A 224 -21.18 -0.23 0.97
C GLU A 224 -19.89 -0.93 1.43
N ALA A 225 -19.54 -0.83 2.71
CA ALA A 225 -18.35 -1.44 3.29
C ALA A 225 -18.51 -2.96 3.42
N ALA A 226 -18.47 -3.65 2.29
CA ALA A 226 -18.70 -5.09 2.20
C ALA A 226 -17.43 -5.95 2.15
N TRP A 227 -16.27 -5.34 1.88
CA TRP A 227 -15.02 -6.08 1.77
C TRP A 227 -14.43 -6.40 3.15
N ALA A 228 -14.48 -7.69 3.52
CA ALA A 228 -14.09 -8.16 4.85
C ALA A 228 -12.65 -7.78 5.25
N ASP A 229 -11.70 -7.79 4.32
CA ASP A 229 -10.30 -7.47 4.63
C ASP A 229 -10.14 -6.00 5.03
N GLU A 230 -10.81 -5.06 4.34
CA GLU A 230 -10.77 -3.63 4.67
C GLU A 230 -11.53 -3.33 5.96
N ARG A 231 -12.68 -3.99 6.17
CA ARG A 231 -13.43 -3.92 7.44
C ARG A 231 -12.57 -4.40 8.60
N CYS A 232 -11.87 -5.52 8.42
CA CYS A 232 -10.92 -6.05 9.41
C CYS A 232 -9.81 -5.03 9.72
N ALA A 233 -9.22 -4.40 8.70
CA ALA A 233 -8.23 -3.34 8.91
C ALA A 233 -8.79 -2.15 9.69
N SER A 234 -10.03 -1.73 9.38
CA SER A 234 -10.74 -0.69 10.15
C SER A 234 -10.96 -1.09 11.61
N MET A 235 -11.35 -2.33 11.88
CA MET A 235 -11.50 -2.84 13.24
C MET A 235 -10.16 -2.85 14.01
N ARG A 236 -9.06 -3.23 13.36
CA ARG A 236 -7.70 -3.20 13.93
C ARG A 236 -7.27 -1.77 14.30
N PHE A 237 -7.50 -0.81 13.40
CA PHE A 237 -7.19 0.61 13.64
C PHE A 237 -8.08 1.20 14.73
N LEU A 238 -9.36 0.85 14.76
CA LEU A 238 -10.30 1.23 15.79
C LEU A 238 -9.88 0.67 17.16
N ALA A 239 -9.46 -0.59 17.24
CA ALA A 239 -8.91 -1.17 18.47
C ALA A 239 -7.70 -0.38 19.00
N ARG A 240 -6.80 0.03 18.10
CA ARG A 240 -5.65 0.87 18.46
C ARG A 240 -6.09 2.24 18.98
N ALA A 241 -7.06 2.89 18.33
CA ALA A 241 -7.59 4.20 18.75
C ALA A 241 -8.28 4.11 20.12
N GLU A 242 -9.14 3.10 20.33
CA GLU A 242 -9.82 2.85 21.62
C GLU A 242 -8.83 2.66 22.77
N ARG A 243 -7.76 1.88 22.54
CA ARG A 243 -6.70 1.71 23.53
C ARG A 243 -6.01 3.04 23.84
N MET A 244 -5.73 3.87 22.84
CA MET A 244 -5.09 5.19 23.04
C MET A 244 -6.01 6.17 23.80
N LEU A 245 -7.31 5.96 23.73
CA LEU A 245 -8.32 6.68 24.52
C LEU A 245 -8.51 6.11 25.94
N GLY A 246 -7.82 5.01 26.30
CA GLY A 246 -7.94 4.36 27.60
C GLY A 246 -9.09 3.36 27.69
N HIS A 247 -9.76 3.03 26.60
CA HIS A 247 -10.91 2.14 26.55
C HIS A 247 -10.49 0.69 26.31
N GLU A 248 -9.72 0.10 27.22
CA GLU A 248 -9.09 -1.23 27.07
C GLU A 248 -10.09 -2.35 26.72
N ALA A 249 -11.26 -2.38 27.38
CA ALA A 249 -12.29 -3.41 27.12
C ALA A 249 -12.88 -3.27 25.70
N ALA A 250 -13.09 -2.05 25.22
CA ALA A 250 -13.55 -1.81 23.86
C ALA A 250 -12.48 -2.19 22.83
N ALA A 251 -11.22 -1.88 23.11
CA ALA A 251 -10.09 -2.27 22.25
C ALA A 251 -10.02 -3.79 22.08
N GLU A 252 -10.16 -4.55 23.17
CA GLU A 252 -10.16 -6.01 23.13
C GLU A 252 -11.32 -6.57 22.29
N GLN A 253 -12.53 -6.02 22.47
CA GLN A 253 -13.68 -6.42 21.67
C GLN A 253 -13.47 -6.19 20.15
N TRP A 254 -12.82 -5.08 19.79
CA TRP A 254 -12.51 -4.80 18.39
C TRP A 254 -11.43 -5.74 17.83
N HIS A 255 -10.43 -6.14 18.63
CA HIS A 255 -9.48 -7.17 18.21
C HIS A 255 -10.16 -8.52 17.97
N LEU A 256 -11.07 -8.95 18.85
CA LEU A 256 -11.84 -10.18 18.66
C LEU A 256 -12.71 -10.15 17.41
N ARG A 257 -13.40 -9.01 17.17
CA ARG A 257 -14.21 -8.81 15.95
C ARG A 257 -13.35 -8.85 14.68
N ALA A 258 -12.17 -8.21 14.69
CA ALA A 258 -11.25 -8.24 13.58
C ALA A 258 -10.78 -9.67 13.23
N CYS A 259 -10.49 -10.49 14.25
CA CYS A 259 -10.15 -11.91 14.03
C CYS A 259 -11.32 -12.72 13.45
N ALA A 260 -12.55 -12.39 13.81
CA ALA A 260 -13.74 -13.06 13.30
C ALA A 260 -14.12 -12.59 11.87
N GLU A 261 -13.92 -11.31 11.56
CA GLU A 261 -14.23 -10.71 10.27
C GLU A 261 -13.37 -11.28 9.13
N ALA A 262 -12.05 -11.38 9.34
CA ALA A 262 -11.13 -11.90 8.33
C ALA A 262 -10.15 -12.93 8.93
N PRO A 263 -10.64 -14.14 9.29
CA PRO A 263 -9.83 -15.16 9.96
C PRO A 263 -8.70 -15.73 9.08
N HIS A 264 -8.73 -15.47 7.79
CA HIS A 264 -7.74 -15.84 6.79
C HIS A 264 -6.55 -14.86 6.69
N LEU A 265 -6.62 -13.70 7.35
CA LEU A 265 -5.52 -12.76 7.44
C LEU A 265 -4.68 -13.04 8.70
N ARG A 266 -3.36 -12.82 8.62
CA ARG A 266 -2.47 -12.92 9.79
C ARG A 266 -2.54 -11.70 10.72
N GLU A 267 -2.76 -10.55 10.14
CA GLU A 267 -2.71 -9.23 10.76
C GLU A 267 -3.61 -9.09 12.00
N PRO A 268 -4.89 -9.50 12.00
CA PRO A 268 -5.75 -9.35 13.19
C PRO A 268 -5.28 -10.20 14.36
N TRP A 269 -4.78 -11.42 14.11
CA TRP A 269 -4.25 -12.30 15.14
C TRP A 269 -2.99 -11.73 15.78
N LEU A 270 -2.10 -11.11 14.98
CA LEU A 270 -0.86 -10.51 15.46
C LEU A 270 -1.09 -9.19 16.20
N ASP A 271 -2.03 -8.36 15.75
CA ASP A 271 -2.40 -7.15 16.49
C ASP A 271 -3.02 -7.49 17.85
N TYR A 272 -3.85 -8.55 17.91
CA TYR A 272 -4.40 -9.01 19.18
C TYR A 272 -3.30 -9.63 20.06
N ALA A 273 -2.36 -10.39 19.50
CA ALA A 273 -1.20 -10.89 20.25
C ALA A 273 -0.36 -9.75 20.87
N ARG A 274 -0.13 -8.66 20.12
CA ARG A 274 0.53 -7.44 20.65
C ARG A 274 -0.27 -6.78 21.78
N PHE A 275 -1.58 -6.80 21.70
CA PHE A 275 -2.44 -6.30 22.77
C PHE A 275 -2.30 -7.17 24.03
N LEU A 276 -2.36 -8.50 23.91
CA LEU A 276 -2.20 -9.44 25.02
C LEU A 276 -0.80 -9.37 25.65
N TYR A 277 0.25 -9.13 24.86
CA TYR A 277 1.61 -8.90 25.38
C TYR A 277 1.65 -7.78 26.44
N ARG A 278 0.95 -6.67 26.20
CA ARG A 278 0.89 -5.53 27.14
C ARG A 278 0.09 -5.85 28.41
N ARG A 279 -0.75 -6.86 28.35
CA ARG A 279 -1.54 -7.35 29.49
C ARG A 279 -0.89 -8.55 30.19
N GLU A 280 0.31 -8.91 29.73
CA GLU A 280 1.08 -10.05 30.25
C GLU A 280 0.34 -11.41 30.10
N ASP A 281 -0.65 -11.49 29.18
CA ASP A 281 -1.27 -12.75 28.77
C ASP A 281 -0.40 -13.44 27.71
N PHE A 282 0.68 -14.07 28.18
CA PHE A 282 1.66 -14.70 27.30
C PHE A 282 1.17 -16.03 26.69
N ASP A 283 0.29 -16.76 27.36
CA ASP A 283 -0.31 -17.98 26.80
C ASP A 283 -1.27 -17.63 25.65
N GLY A 284 -2.14 -16.63 25.83
CA GLY A 284 -2.98 -16.08 24.78
C GLY A 284 -2.15 -15.59 23.59
N MET A 285 -1.05 -14.88 23.86
CA MET A 285 -0.13 -14.42 22.82
C MET A 285 0.47 -15.57 22.01
N VAL A 286 0.94 -16.66 22.66
CA VAL A 286 1.46 -17.88 22.00
C VAL A 286 0.40 -18.51 21.11
N PHE A 287 -0.84 -18.62 21.61
CA PHE A 287 -1.96 -19.18 20.84
C PHE A 287 -2.21 -18.35 19.56
N LEU A 288 -2.30 -17.02 19.68
CA LEU A 288 -2.59 -16.14 18.55
C LEU A 288 -1.45 -16.11 17.52
N ALA A 289 -0.19 -16.10 17.96
CA ALA A 289 0.96 -16.15 17.06
C ALA A 289 1.00 -17.48 16.28
N ARG A 290 0.72 -18.61 16.92
CA ARG A 290 0.60 -19.91 16.27
C ARG A 290 -0.58 -19.97 15.31
N LYS A 291 -1.71 -19.35 15.66
CA LYS A 291 -2.86 -19.23 14.77
C LYS A 291 -2.49 -18.44 13.50
N ALA A 292 -1.81 -17.32 13.64
CA ALA A 292 -1.31 -16.55 12.50
C ALA A 292 -0.38 -17.39 11.61
N LEU A 293 0.57 -18.14 12.19
CA LEU A 293 1.49 -19.01 11.46
C LEU A 293 0.80 -20.18 10.73
N SER A 294 -0.37 -20.62 11.20
CA SER A 294 -1.15 -21.66 10.52
C SER A 294 -1.81 -21.18 9.22
N ILE A 295 -1.83 -19.87 8.95
CA ILE A 295 -2.37 -19.27 7.72
C ILE A 295 -1.23 -19.24 6.69
N GLY A 296 -1.30 -20.09 5.67
CA GLY A 296 -0.22 -20.24 4.69
C GLY A 296 -0.31 -19.34 3.46
N GLU A 297 -1.52 -18.94 3.06
CA GLU A 297 -1.76 -18.20 1.83
C GLU A 297 -1.85 -16.69 2.08
N ARG A 298 -0.97 -15.92 1.43
CA ARG A 298 -0.97 -14.46 1.52
C ARG A 298 -1.88 -13.86 0.44
N PRO A 299 -2.92 -13.08 0.81
CA PRO A 299 -3.74 -12.37 -0.16
C PRO A 299 -2.93 -11.33 -0.96
N ARG A 300 -3.33 -11.13 -2.23
CA ARG A 300 -2.70 -10.16 -3.14
C ARG A 300 -3.29 -8.75 -2.99
N SER A 301 -3.57 -8.34 -1.76
CA SER A 301 -4.21 -7.05 -1.47
C SER A 301 -3.29 -6.10 -0.72
N TYR A 302 -3.58 -4.79 -0.81
CA TYR A 302 -2.83 -3.74 -0.13
C TYR A 302 -3.05 -3.73 1.41
N ILE A 303 -4.00 -4.53 1.90
CA ILE A 303 -4.27 -4.69 3.34
C ILE A 303 -3.19 -5.52 4.03
N CYS A 304 -2.48 -6.39 3.28
CA CYS A 304 -1.45 -7.25 3.84
C CYS A 304 -0.20 -6.47 4.23
N GLU A 305 0.15 -6.54 5.52
CA GLU A 305 1.37 -5.95 6.06
C GLU A 305 2.55 -6.92 5.90
N ALA A 306 3.70 -6.43 5.42
CA ALA A 306 4.86 -7.28 5.16
C ALA A 306 5.33 -8.05 6.39
N ASP A 307 5.39 -7.38 7.55
CA ASP A 307 5.86 -7.97 8.80
C ASP A 307 4.99 -9.16 9.25
N ALA A 308 3.68 -9.10 9.01
CA ALA A 308 2.75 -10.16 9.38
C ALA A 308 3.02 -11.46 8.59
N TRP A 309 3.56 -11.33 7.38
CA TRP A 309 3.93 -12.43 6.50
C TRP A 309 5.44 -12.74 6.50
N GLY A 310 6.19 -12.01 7.32
CA GLY A 310 7.61 -12.15 7.55
C GLY A 310 7.93 -12.58 8.99
N TYR A 311 8.77 -11.81 9.66
CA TYR A 311 9.36 -12.14 10.96
C TYR A 311 8.40 -12.02 12.15
N LEU A 312 7.40 -11.12 12.08
CA LEU A 312 6.59 -10.72 13.23
C LEU A 312 5.89 -11.86 13.98
N PRO A 313 5.24 -12.83 13.30
CA PRO A 313 4.59 -13.94 14.01
C PRO A 313 5.59 -14.78 14.82
N TYR A 314 6.81 -14.95 14.31
CA TYR A 314 7.88 -15.67 15.01
C TYR A 314 8.46 -14.87 16.19
N ASP A 315 8.62 -13.57 16.04
CA ASP A 315 9.06 -12.67 17.11
C ASP A 315 8.07 -12.68 18.29
N LEU A 316 6.77 -12.51 17.99
CA LEU A 316 5.73 -12.58 19.02
C LEU A 316 5.64 -13.98 19.67
N LEU A 317 5.76 -15.04 18.87
CA LEU A 317 5.80 -16.40 19.40
C LEU A 317 7.00 -16.59 20.34
N ALA A 318 8.18 -16.14 19.94
CA ALA A 318 9.38 -16.23 20.76
C ALA A 318 9.24 -15.52 22.09
N LEU A 319 8.69 -14.30 22.10
CA LEU A 319 8.44 -13.55 23.34
C LEU A 319 7.45 -14.28 24.24
N GLY A 320 6.30 -14.71 23.74
CA GLY A 320 5.30 -15.44 24.54
C GLY A 320 5.86 -16.74 25.13
N LEU A 321 6.60 -17.52 24.35
CA LEU A 321 7.25 -18.76 24.79
C LEU A 321 8.34 -18.49 25.85
N PHE A 322 9.06 -17.37 25.73
CA PHE A 322 10.04 -16.98 26.73
C PHE A 322 9.42 -16.74 28.09
N TYR A 323 8.36 -15.94 28.15
CA TYR A 323 7.70 -15.60 29.41
C TYR A 323 6.90 -16.77 30.03
N THR A 324 6.46 -17.74 29.20
CA THR A 324 5.84 -18.99 29.68
C THR A 324 6.84 -20.09 30.03
N GLY A 325 8.16 -19.79 30.06
CA GLY A 325 9.21 -20.72 30.47
C GLY A 325 9.64 -21.75 29.39
N ARG A 326 9.07 -21.71 28.19
CA ARG A 326 9.32 -22.64 27.08
C ARG A 326 10.56 -22.22 26.29
N ARG A 327 11.72 -22.15 26.98
CA ARG A 327 12.97 -21.53 26.49
C ARG A 327 13.47 -22.10 25.17
N ARG A 328 13.42 -23.44 24.99
CA ARG A 328 13.92 -24.10 23.79
C ARG A 328 13.10 -23.72 22.55
N GLU A 329 11.77 -23.80 22.64
CA GLU A 329 10.87 -23.36 21.56
C GLU A 329 10.98 -21.84 21.29
N SER A 330 11.15 -21.03 22.35
CA SER A 330 11.38 -19.60 22.24
C SER A 330 12.64 -19.31 21.40
N LEU A 331 13.74 -20.03 21.67
CA LEU A 331 14.98 -19.85 20.91
C LEU A 331 14.83 -20.22 19.42
N GLU A 332 14.12 -21.30 19.13
CA GLU A 332 13.85 -21.73 17.75
C GLU A 332 13.05 -20.65 17.00
N ALA A 333 11.98 -20.11 17.61
CA ALA A 333 11.17 -19.05 17.03
C ALA A 333 11.98 -17.73 16.86
N ALA A 334 12.80 -17.36 17.85
CA ALA A 334 13.63 -16.15 17.78
C ALA A 334 14.67 -16.24 16.64
N ARG A 335 15.29 -17.40 16.45
CA ARG A 335 16.24 -17.61 15.34
C ARG A 335 15.55 -17.50 13.98
N GLU A 336 14.33 -18.03 13.85
CA GLU A 336 13.57 -17.90 12.62
C GLU A 336 13.17 -16.43 12.34
N ALA A 337 12.76 -15.66 13.36
CA ALA A 337 12.50 -14.23 13.23
C ALA A 337 13.75 -13.48 12.75
N ALA A 338 14.91 -13.73 13.36
CA ALA A 338 16.19 -13.12 12.99
C ALA A 338 16.65 -13.52 11.58
N ARG A 339 16.36 -14.74 11.14
CA ARG A 339 16.64 -15.21 9.77
C ARG A 339 15.80 -14.47 8.73
N LEU A 340 14.53 -14.20 9.04
CA LEU A 340 13.59 -13.54 8.13
C LEU A 340 13.79 -12.01 8.05
N ALA A 341 14.42 -11.39 9.07
CA ALA A 341 14.76 -9.97 9.08
C ALA A 341 16.18 -9.76 9.61
N PRO A 342 17.22 -10.14 8.83
CA PRO A 342 18.62 -10.07 9.27
C PRO A 342 19.11 -8.65 9.49
N TYR A 343 18.40 -7.65 8.99
CA TYR A 343 18.66 -6.22 9.15
C TYR A 343 18.13 -5.65 10.49
N ASP A 344 17.30 -6.41 11.24
CA ASP A 344 16.76 -5.98 12.57
C ASP A 344 17.69 -6.49 13.69
N ASP A 345 18.55 -5.60 14.20
CA ASP A 345 19.46 -5.90 15.32
C ASP A 345 18.74 -6.38 16.56
N ARG A 346 17.55 -5.87 16.82
CA ARG A 346 16.71 -6.25 17.97
C ARG A 346 16.42 -7.74 17.99
N LEU A 347 16.16 -8.34 16.81
CA LEU A 347 15.86 -9.78 16.71
C LEU A 347 17.11 -10.61 17.03
N ARG A 348 18.28 -10.18 16.56
CA ARG A 348 19.56 -10.82 16.91
C ARG A 348 19.85 -10.74 18.41
N ASP A 349 19.60 -9.56 19.00
CA ASP A 349 19.74 -9.35 20.45
C ASP A 349 18.79 -10.25 21.25
N ASN A 350 17.56 -10.44 20.78
CA ASN A 350 16.61 -11.34 21.42
C ASN A 350 17.11 -12.79 21.44
N VAL A 351 17.70 -13.30 20.35
CA VAL A 351 18.33 -14.63 20.31
C VAL A 351 19.41 -14.75 21.39
N GLN A 352 20.35 -13.78 21.48
CA GLN A 352 21.41 -13.80 22.48
C GLN A 352 20.88 -13.77 23.93
N LYS A 353 19.83 -12.97 24.19
CA LYS A 353 19.20 -12.87 25.51
C LYS A 353 18.55 -14.20 25.92
N ILE A 354 17.86 -14.86 24.99
CA ILE A 354 17.25 -16.16 25.24
C ILE A 354 18.31 -17.22 25.49
N GLU A 355 19.38 -17.29 24.68
CA GLU A 355 20.50 -18.23 24.90
C GLU A 355 21.17 -18.06 26.25
N LYS A 356 21.37 -16.84 26.72
CA LYS A 356 21.91 -16.57 28.05
C LYS A 356 20.98 -16.96 29.21
N ALA A 357 19.68 -17.09 28.93
CA ALA A 357 18.65 -17.43 29.93
C ALA A 357 18.32 -18.93 29.97
N MET A 358 18.96 -19.75 29.14
CA MET A 358 18.81 -21.21 29.12
C MET A 358 19.73 -21.88 30.14
#